data_393b55ba2fd49d84b130b609de9b97bb
#
_entry.id   393b55ba2fd49d84b130b609de9b97bb
#
_cell.length_a   1.000
_cell.length_b   1.000
_cell.length_c   1.000
_cell.angle_alpha   90.00
_cell.angle_beta   90.00
_cell.angle_gamma   90.00
#
_symmetry.space_group_name_H-M   'P 1'
#
loop_
_entity.id
_entity.type
_entity.pdbx_description
1 polymer ?
#
loop_
_entity_poly.entity_id
_entity_poly.type
_entity_poly.pdbx_seq_one_letter_code
_entity_poly.pdbx_strand_id
1 'polypeptide(L)'
;MKPLSRAIKTIMLTVALLVSSAPVWAADAPLPSLYERLGGTGPITAVVGKFVSIVGQDKRINGYFANTDLAHLKKQLVDQVCQASGGPCTYEGKDMKTAHTGMKVTTAAFNALVEDLVKALDTFNVPAREKNELLAVLGPMKSDIVEVP
;
A
#
# COMPACT_ATOMS: atom_id res chain seq x y z
N MET A 1 -65.37 -38.88 -61.65
CA MET A 1 -64.57 -37.70 -62.06
C MET A 1 -64.12 -37.01 -60.80
N LYS A 2 -62.82 -37.01 -60.53
CA LYS A 2 -62.18 -36.34 -59.36
C LYS A 2 -61.83 -34.90 -59.71
N PRO A 3 -61.87 -33.99 -58.71
CA PRO A 3 -60.95 -32.88 -58.74
C PRO A 3 -59.94 -32.96 -57.56
N LEU A 4 -58.70 -32.69 -57.92
CA LEU A 4 -57.57 -32.58 -57.00
C LEU A 4 -57.68 -31.31 -56.14
N SER A 5 -57.60 -31.49 -54.84
CA SER A 5 -57.39 -30.34 -53.91
C SER A 5 -55.93 -30.13 -53.74
N ARG A 6 -55.40 -28.98 -54.15
CA ARG A 6 -54.03 -28.56 -53.88
C ARG A 6 -53.98 -27.90 -52.48
N ALA A 7 -53.35 -28.58 -51.55
CA ALA A 7 -52.99 -27.98 -50.25
C ALA A 7 -51.74 -27.12 -50.43
N ILE A 8 -51.88 -25.82 -50.25
CA ILE A 8 -50.76 -24.87 -50.17
C ILE A 8 -50.25 -24.93 -48.74
N LYS A 9 -49.07 -25.52 -48.57
CA LYS A 9 -48.33 -25.45 -47.26
C LYS A 9 -47.63 -24.09 -47.15
N THR A 10 -48.16 -23.22 -46.33
CA THR A 10 -47.50 -21.98 -45.91
C THR A 10 -46.39 -22.31 -44.97
N ILE A 11 -45.17 -22.16 -45.40
CA ILE A 11 -43.97 -22.26 -44.55
C ILE A 11 -43.80 -20.91 -43.86
N MET A 12 -44.13 -20.85 -42.56
CA MET A 12 -43.76 -19.72 -41.71
C MET A 12 -42.26 -19.82 -41.35
N LEU A 13 -41.48 -18.90 -41.93
CA LEU A 13 -40.06 -18.73 -41.63
C LEU A 13 -39.97 -17.87 -40.34
N THR A 14 -39.80 -18.51 -39.20
CA THR A 14 -39.51 -17.82 -37.92
C THR A 14 -38.05 -17.41 -37.94
N VAL A 15 -37.79 -16.11 -38.13
CA VAL A 15 -36.46 -15.53 -37.94
C VAL A 15 -36.24 -15.39 -36.42
N ALA A 16 -35.46 -16.28 -35.83
CA ALA A 16 -34.99 -16.15 -34.47
C ALA A 16 -33.87 -15.09 -34.43
N LEU A 17 -34.17 -13.90 -33.88
CA LEU A 17 -33.13 -12.91 -33.56
C LEU A 17 -32.31 -13.48 -32.39
N LEU A 18 -31.09 -13.97 -32.66
CA LEU A 18 -30.07 -14.23 -31.67
C LEU A 18 -29.52 -12.89 -31.17
N VAL A 19 -30.04 -12.41 -30.05
CA VAL A 19 -29.43 -11.28 -29.32
C VAL A 19 -28.16 -11.82 -28.71
N SER A 20 -27.03 -11.60 -29.38
CA SER A 20 -25.69 -11.82 -28.80
C SER A 20 -25.47 -10.80 -27.69
N SER A 21 -25.68 -11.18 -26.44
CA SER A 21 -25.22 -10.42 -25.30
C SER A 21 -23.69 -10.55 -25.23
N ALA A 22 -22.97 -9.56 -25.77
CA ALA A 22 -21.55 -9.44 -25.56
C ALA A 22 -21.28 -9.30 -24.02
N PRO A 23 -20.29 -10.01 -23.48
CA PRO A 23 -19.90 -9.80 -22.10
C PRO A 23 -19.43 -8.34 -21.96
N VAL A 24 -20.10 -7.57 -21.13
CA VAL A 24 -19.59 -6.29 -20.67
C VAL A 24 -18.34 -6.64 -19.86
N TRP A 25 -17.18 -6.42 -20.44
CA TRP A 25 -15.91 -6.48 -19.71
C TRP A 25 -16.04 -5.44 -18.61
N ALA A 26 -16.02 -5.91 -17.36
CA ALA A 26 -15.99 -5.02 -16.21
C ALA A 26 -14.81 -4.07 -16.42
N ALA A 27 -15.09 -2.78 -16.57
CA ALA A 27 -14.06 -1.76 -16.63
C ALA A 27 -13.16 -1.98 -15.42
N ASP A 28 -11.83 -2.00 -15.63
CA ASP A 28 -10.84 -2.27 -14.61
C ASP A 28 -11.15 -1.48 -13.33
N ALA A 29 -11.60 -2.19 -12.30
CA ALA A 29 -11.71 -1.58 -10.98
C ALA A 29 -10.29 -1.09 -10.60
N PRO A 30 -10.15 0.13 -10.09
CA PRO A 30 -8.85 0.64 -9.68
C PRO A 30 -8.19 -0.39 -8.75
N LEU A 31 -6.90 -0.65 -8.98
CA LEU A 31 -6.17 -1.55 -8.10
C LEU A 31 -6.24 -1.01 -6.66
N PRO A 32 -6.38 -1.88 -5.65
CA PRO A 32 -6.39 -1.45 -4.26
C PRO A 32 -5.15 -0.62 -3.95
N SER A 33 -5.31 0.42 -3.12
CA SER A 33 -4.20 1.24 -2.65
C SER A 33 -3.16 0.37 -1.93
N LEU A 34 -1.93 0.86 -1.79
CA LEU A 34 -0.91 0.17 -1.00
C LEU A 34 -1.38 -0.03 0.45
N TYR A 35 -2.08 0.96 1.02
CA TYR A 35 -2.70 0.87 2.34
C TYR A 35 -3.64 -0.33 2.47
N GLU A 36 -4.54 -0.53 1.51
CA GLU A 36 -5.48 -1.66 1.51
C GLU A 36 -4.74 -3.00 1.35
N ARG A 37 -3.72 -3.06 0.48
CA ARG A 37 -2.89 -4.26 0.29
C ARG A 37 -2.01 -4.59 1.50
N LEU A 38 -1.62 -3.58 2.29
CA LEU A 38 -0.95 -3.75 3.59
C LEU A 38 -1.91 -4.21 4.69
N GLY A 39 -3.21 -4.25 4.42
CA GLY A 39 -4.25 -4.70 5.36
C GLY A 39 -4.84 -3.59 6.25
N GLY A 40 -4.57 -2.33 5.93
CA GLY A 40 -5.12 -1.18 6.65
C GLY A 40 -4.37 -0.83 7.94
N THR A 41 -4.98 0.01 8.78
CA THR A 41 -4.34 0.59 9.97
C THR A 41 -3.89 -0.46 11.00
N GLY A 42 -4.65 -1.55 11.18
CA GLY A 42 -4.31 -2.59 12.17
C GLY A 42 -2.95 -3.23 11.92
N PRO A 43 -2.71 -3.89 10.76
CA PRO A 43 -1.42 -4.44 10.39
C PRO A 43 -0.30 -3.39 10.33
N ILE A 44 -0.56 -2.18 9.82
CA ILE A 44 0.42 -1.07 9.83
C ILE A 44 0.84 -0.75 11.27
N THR A 45 -0.09 -0.68 12.21
CA THR A 45 0.20 -0.45 13.63
C THR A 45 1.08 -1.57 14.21
N ALA A 46 0.82 -2.82 13.86
CA ALA A 46 1.62 -3.95 14.31
C ALA A 46 3.07 -3.88 13.77
N VAL A 47 3.22 -3.59 12.48
CA VAL A 47 4.54 -3.39 11.84
C VAL A 47 5.29 -2.25 12.49
N VAL A 48 4.67 -1.09 12.68
CA VAL A 48 5.29 0.07 13.35
C VAL A 48 5.69 -0.25 14.78
N GLY A 49 4.86 -0.96 15.53
CA GLY A 49 5.18 -1.41 16.88
C GLY A 49 6.42 -2.29 16.91
N LYS A 50 6.53 -3.25 15.99
CA LYS A 50 7.70 -4.12 15.83
C LYS A 50 8.93 -3.33 15.41
N PHE A 51 8.78 -2.44 14.43
CA PHE A 51 9.83 -1.57 13.93
C PHE A 51 10.46 -0.74 15.06
N VAL A 52 9.66 -0.02 15.84
CA VAL A 52 10.16 0.78 16.97
C VAL A 52 10.86 -0.10 18.02
N SER A 53 10.38 -1.32 18.24
CA SER A 53 11.05 -2.28 19.14
C SER A 53 12.42 -2.70 18.60
N ILE A 54 12.58 -2.93 17.30
CA ILE A 54 13.87 -3.28 16.67
C ILE A 54 14.83 -2.10 16.76
N VAL A 55 14.38 -0.90 16.39
CA VAL A 55 15.16 0.35 16.44
C VAL A 55 15.69 0.62 17.86
N GLY A 56 14.88 0.40 18.89
CA GLY A 56 15.30 0.56 20.29
C GLY A 56 16.40 -0.40 20.71
N GLN A 57 16.59 -1.51 20.01
CA GLN A 57 17.64 -2.52 20.26
C GLN A 57 18.86 -2.35 19.35
N ASP A 58 18.73 -1.62 18.24
CA ASP A 58 19.85 -1.40 17.32
C ASP A 58 20.79 -0.31 17.82
N LYS A 59 21.93 -0.74 18.34
CA LYS A 59 22.96 0.17 18.89
C LYS A 59 23.53 1.17 17.89
N ARG A 60 23.33 0.95 16.60
CA ARG A 60 23.77 1.87 15.52
C ARG A 60 22.96 3.16 15.53
N ILE A 61 21.69 3.11 15.96
CA ILE A 61 20.73 4.20 15.79
C ILE A 61 19.88 4.50 17.03
N ASN A 62 19.80 3.61 18.03
CA ASN A 62 18.94 3.80 19.20
C ASN A 62 19.20 5.09 19.98
N GLY A 63 20.43 5.62 19.90
CA GLY A 63 20.81 6.88 20.54
C GLY A 63 19.99 8.09 20.05
N TYR A 64 19.55 8.08 18.78
CA TYR A 64 18.68 9.14 18.25
C TYR A 64 17.30 9.18 18.92
N PHE A 65 16.88 8.11 19.56
CA PHE A 65 15.56 7.93 20.17
C PHE A 65 15.59 7.96 21.70
N ALA A 66 16.76 8.20 22.33
CA ALA A 66 16.94 8.09 23.78
C ALA A 66 16.00 8.99 24.61
N ASN A 67 15.62 10.15 24.06
CA ASN A 67 14.75 11.12 24.72
C ASN A 67 13.39 11.28 24.00
N THR A 68 13.00 10.30 23.18
CA THR A 68 11.78 10.36 22.38
C THR A 68 10.62 9.71 23.11
N ASP A 69 9.47 10.37 23.14
CA ASP A 69 8.20 9.72 23.50
C ASP A 69 7.84 8.67 22.45
N LEU A 70 8.10 7.41 22.77
CA LEU A 70 7.88 6.29 21.85
C LEU A 70 6.40 6.05 21.54
N ALA A 71 5.48 6.41 22.43
CA ALA A 71 4.04 6.28 22.18
C ALA A 71 3.61 7.30 21.13
N HIS A 72 4.05 8.55 21.29
CA HIS A 72 3.81 9.61 20.31
C HIS A 72 4.47 9.28 18.96
N LEU A 73 5.73 8.84 18.97
CA LEU A 73 6.45 8.44 17.75
C LEU A 73 5.70 7.34 16.97
N LYS A 74 5.25 6.29 17.67
CA LYS A 74 4.48 5.21 17.03
C LYS A 74 3.23 5.74 16.36
N LYS A 75 2.47 6.62 17.03
CA LYS A 75 1.27 7.22 16.44
C LYS A 75 1.62 7.98 15.16
N GLN A 76 2.64 8.84 15.20
CA GLN A 76 3.07 9.62 14.04
C GLN A 76 3.52 8.73 12.88
N LEU A 77 4.26 7.67 13.15
CA LEU A 77 4.70 6.71 12.12
C LEU A 77 3.53 5.95 11.50
N VAL A 78 2.52 5.56 12.29
CA VAL A 78 1.31 4.92 11.78
C VAL A 78 0.56 5.87 10.84
N ASP A 79 0.34 7.12 11.27
CA ASP A 79 -0.36 8.12 10.46
C ASP A 79 0.41 8.44 9.17
N GLN A 80 1.74 8.56 9.25
CA GLN A 80 2.61 8.81 8.11
C GLN A 80 2.57 7.67 7.09
N VAL A 81 2.73 6.43 7.53
CA VAL A 81 2.67 5.26 6.64
C VAL A 81 1.28 5.10 6.05
N CYS A 82 0.23 5.28 6.85
CA CYS A 82 -1.15 5.22 6.40
C CYS A 82 -1.42 6.26 5.29
N GLN A 83 -1.09 7.52 5.53
CA GLN A 83 -1.26 8.58 4.53
C GLN A 83 -0.41 8.33 3.28
N ALA A 84 0.87 8.00 3.46
CA ALA A 84 1.80 7.80 2.35
C ALA A 84 1.43 6.58 1.47
N SER A 85 0.75 5.59 2.02
CA SER A 85 0.28 4.40 1.29
C SER A 85 -1.13 4.54 0.68
N GLY A 86 -1.74 5.73 0.77
CA GLY A 86 -3.06 6.02 0.22
C GLY A 86 -4.21 5.65 1.14
N GLY A 87 -3.97 5.58 2.44
CA GLY A 87 -4.98 5.41 3.47
C GLY A 87 -5.68 6.72 3.87
N PRO A 88 -6.72 6.63 4.72
CA PRO A 88 -7.55 7.78 5.09
C PRO A 88 -6.98 8.63 6.22
N CYS A 89 -5.78 8.31 6.72
CA CYS A 89 -5.16 9.03 7.83
C CYS A 89 -4.61 10.38 7.38
N THR A 90 -4.47 11.30 8.33
CA THR A 90 -3.77 12.57 8.14
C THR A 90 -2.55 12.60 9.05
N TYR A 91 -1.37 12.77 8.48
CA TYR A 91 -0.15 12.98 9.25
C TYR A 91 -0.07 14.45 9.69
N GLU A 92 -0.18 14.67 10.99
CA GLU A 92 -0.15 15.99 11.61
C GLU A 92 1.20 16.31 12.28
N GLY A 93 2.21 15.46 12.04
CA GLY A 93 3.55 15.66 12.56
C GLY A 93 4.33 16.75 11.81
N LYS A 94 5.54 17.03 12.29
CA LYS A 94 6.47 17.91 11.56
C LYS A 94 6.89 17.27 10.24
N ASP A 95 7.15 18.09 9.23
CA ASP A 95 7.83 17.61 8.03
C ASP A 95 9.20 17.00 8.38
N MET A 96 9.71 16.13 7.51
CA MET A 96 10.91 15.35 7.81
C MET A 96 12.13 16.22 8.04
N LYS A 97 12.29 17.30 7.29
CA LYS A 97 13.40 18.23 7.47
C LYS A 97 13.36 18.92 8.83
N THR A 98 12.21 19.47 9.19
CA THR A 98 12.02 20.12 10.50
C THR A 98 12.17 19.13 11.66
N ALA A 99 11.67 17.90 11.50
CA ALA A 99 11.75 16.88 12.55
C ALA A 99 13.17 16.39 12.82
N HIS A 100 14.07 16.44 11.82
CA HIS A 100 15.43 15.87 11.92
C HIS A 100 16.54 16.93 11.92
N THR A 101 16.20 18.21 11.72
CA THR A 101 17.19 19.29 11.77
C THR A 101 17.98 19.31 13.09
N GLY A 102 19.30 19.28 12.98
CA GLY A 102 20.24 19.30 14.12
C GLY A 102 20.50 17.93 14.75
N MET A 103 19.84 16.88 14.29
CA MET A 103 20.07 15.51 14.78
C MET A 103 21.36 14.90 14.24
N LYS A 104 21.94 15.49 13.18
CA LYS A 104 23.16 14.99 12.50
C LYS A 104 23.02 13.56 12.02
N VAL A 105 21.84 13.23 11.48
CA VAL A 105 21.56 11.89 10.95
C VAL A 105 22.52 11.61 9.79
N THR A 106 23.25 10.50 9.86
CA THR A 106 24.18 10.07 8.82
C THR A 106 23.48 9.18 7.80
N THR A 107 24.07 9.07 6.60
CA THR A 107 23.63 8.09 5.60
C THR A 107 23.64 6.66 6.16
N ALA A 108 24.63 6.31 6.97
CA ALA A 108 24.73 4.99 7.60
C ALA A 108 23.58 4.75 8.59
N ALA A 109 23.24 5.76 9.40
CA ALA A 109 22.10 5.68 10.32
C ALA A 109 20.77 5.54 9.58
N PHE A 110 20.56 6.29 8.51
CA PHE A 110 19.36 6.16 7.67
C PHE A 110 19.25 4.75 7.07
N ASN A 111 20.33 4.21 6.54
CA ASN A 111 20.35 2.86 5.97
C ASN A 111 20.04 1.79 7.03
N ALA A 112 20.60 1.93 8.25
CA ALA A 112 20.29 1.05 9.38
C ALA A 112 18.78 1.08 9.74
N LEU A 113 18.17 2.26 9.72
CA LEU A 113 16.74 2.43 9.94
C LEU A 113 15.91 1.70 8.88
N VAL A 114 16.31 1.79 7.61
CA VAL A 114 15.64 1.08 6.50
C VAL A 114 15.75 -0.43 6.67
N GLU A 115 16.93 -0.94 7.06
CA GLU A 115 17.12 -2.37 7.36
C GLU A 115 16.18 -2.84 8.47
N ASP A 116 16.00 -2.04 9.52
CA ASP A 116 15.13 -2.37 10.64
C ASP A 116 13.65 -2.36 10.24
N LEU A 117 13.25 -1.44 9.34
CA LEU A 117 11.92 -1.45 8.77
C LEU A 117 11.67 -2.72 7.95
N VAL A 118 12.64 -3.12 7.11
CA VAL A 118 12.54 -4.37 6.34
C VAL A 118 12.38 -5.58 7.26
N LYS A 119 13.17 -5.68 8.34
CA LYS A 119 13.03 -6.76 9.34
C LYS A 119 11.65 -6.78 10.00
N ALA A 120 11.09 -5.61 10.29
CA ALA A 120 9.74 -5.51 10.84
C ALA A 120 8.69 -6.02 9.84
N LEU A 121 8.78 -5.60 8.58
CA LEU A 121 7.90 -6.07 7.50
C LEU A 121 8.01 -7.58 7.26
N ASP A 122 9.23 -8.12 7.31
CA ASP A 122 9.49 -9.56 7.18
C ASP A 122 8.88 -10.36 8.34
N THR A 123 8.88 -9.82 9.56
CA THR A 123 8.26 -10.46 10.74
C THR A 123 6.76 -10.74 10.52
N PHE A 124 6.09 -9.91 9.73
CA PHE A 124 4.66 -10.04 9.40
C PHE A 124 4.42 -10.64 8.01
N ASN A 125 5.46 -11.19 7.37
CA ASN A 125 5.39 -11.81 6.03
C ASN A 125 4.78 -10.86 4.98
N VAL A 126 5.08 -9.56 5.06
CA VAL A 126 4.63 -8.61 4.04
C VAL A 126 5.24 -8.98 2.69
N PRO A 127 4.44 -9.14 1.61
CA PRO A 127 4.97 -9.58 0.33
C PRO A 127 6.01 -8.60 -0.23
N ALA A 128 6.94 -9.11 -1.02
CA ALA A 128 8.05 -8.32 -1.57
C ALA A 128 7.58 -7.12 -2.40
N ARG A 129 6.47 -7.25 -3.11
CA ARG A 129 5.87 -6.15 -3.88
C ARG A 129 5.49 -4.98 -2.98
N GLU A 130 4.72 -5.23 -1.93
CA GLU A 130 4.24 -4.21 -0.99
C GLU A 130 5.41 -3.59 -0.20
N LYS A 131 6.40 -4.40 0.20
CA LYS A 131 7.63 -3.90 0.84
C LYS A 131 8.37 -2.92 -0.08
N ASN A 132 8.63 -3.32 -1.32
CA ASN A 132 9.36 -2.48 -2.28
C ASN A 132 8.61 -1.20 -2.59
N GLU A 133 7.28 -1.26 -2.73
CA GLU A 133 6.44 -0.11 -2.97
C GLU A 133 6.46 0.86 -1.78
N LEU A 134 6.35 0.35 -0.54
CA LEU A 134 6.46 1.17 0.66
C LEU A 134 7.84 1.84 0.77
N LEU A 135 8.92 1.10 0.52
CA LEU A 135 10.27 1.65 0.53
C LEU A 135 10.47 2.71 -0.56
N ALA A 136 9.86 2.54 -1.74
CA ALA A 136 9.90 3.53 -2.81
C ALA A 136 9.16 4.83 -2.46
N VAL A 137 8.06 4.72 -1.68
CA VAL A 137 7.31 5.89 -1.20
C VAL A 137 8.07 6.64 -0.09
N LEU A 138 8.73 5.93 0.82
CA LEU A 138 9.45 6.53 1.95
C LEU A 138 10.88 6.95 1.59
N GLY A 139 11.51 6.30 0.62
CA GLY A 139 12.91 6.53 0.24
C GLY A 139 13.28 7.98 -0.11
N PRO A 140 12.45 8.73 -0.83
CA PRO A 140 12.71 10.14 -1.15
C PRO A 140 12.85 11.05 0.08
N MET A 141 12.31 10.66 1.24
CA MET A 141 12.45 11.42 2.50
C MET A 141 13.91 11.46 3.00
N LYS A 142 14.78 10.59 2.45
CA LYS A 142 16.20 10.56 2.83
C LYS A 142 16.87 11.92 2.70
N SER A 143 16.58 12.68 1.64
CA SER A 143 17.16 14.00 1.42
C SER A 143 16.82 15.03 2.49
N ASP A 144 15.67 14.86 3.16
CA ASP A 144 15.22 15.75 4.22
C ASP A 144 15.68 15.28 5.62
N ILE A 145 16.09 14.02 5.75
CA ILE A 145 16.45 13.39 7.03
C ILE A 145 17.98 13.39 7.22
N VAL A 146 18.73 13.08 6.17
CA VAL A 146 20.19 12.94 6.27
C VAL A 146 20.85 14.31 6.22
N GLU A 147 21.59 14.65 7.28
CA GLU A 147 22.38 15.88 7.40
C GLU A 147 23.87 15.64 7.16
N VAL A 148 24.34 14.42 7.36
CA VAL A 148 25.75 14.03 7.20
C VAL A 148 25.82 12.88 6.17
N PRO A 149 26.45 13.12 5.00
CA PRO A 149 26.59 12.09 3.95
C PRO A 149 27.34 10.84 4.37
#